data_ace2690f769741b5ca87fab4825d5350
#
_entry.id   ace2690f769741b5ca87fab4825d5350
#
_cell.length_a   1.000
_cell.length_b   1.000
_cell.length_c   1.000
_cell.angle_alpha   90.00
_cell.angle_beta   90.00
_cell.angle_gamma   90.00
#
_symmetry.space_group_name_H-M   'P 1'
#
loop_
_entity.id
_entity.type
_entity.pdbx_description
1 polymer ?
#
loop_
_entity_poly.entity_id
_entity_poly.type
_entity_poly.pdbx_seq_one_letter_code
_entity_poly.pdbx_strand_id
1 'polypeptide(L)'
;MIDVKQQINAVRRQVGTRVLEAGEARTVTVSQSYAAPIEDVWDACTNPERIPRWFLPISGDLRVGGRYQLEGNAGGTIERCDPPSGFAATWEFGDQVSWIEVRLTAEPGARTLLALEHIAHVDDEQWAEYGPGAVGIGWDMGLVGLAVHLSSGRTVDQRESATWTASADGREFMSLASDRWYDASVAAGTAPAGARAAADRTTAAYTGTGS
;
A
#
# COMPACT_ATOMS: atom_id res chain seq x y z
N MET A 1 -1.55 9.09 -19.13
CA MET A 1 -0.51 9.70 -18.27
C MET A 1 -1.17 9.91 -16.92
N ILE A 2 -0.52 9.53 -15.83
CA ILE A 2 -1.05 9.69 -14.46
C ILE A 2 -0.78 11.15 -14.06
N ASP A 3 -1.79 11.85 -13.57
CA ASP A 3 -1.58 13.13 -12.88
C ASP A 3 -1.04 12.81 -11.47
N VAL A 4 0.27 12.99 -11.29
CA VAL A 4 0.99 12.67 -10.05
C VAL A 4 0.41 13.42 -8.86
N LYS A 5 0.16 14.72 -8.99
CA LYS A 5 -0.33 15.55 -7.88
C LYS A 5 -1.78 15.21 -7.52
N GLN A 6 -2.61 14.95 -8.52
CA GLN A 6 -3.99 14.51 -8.29
C GLN A 6 -4.00 13.17 -7.54
N GLN A 7 -3.18 12.21 -7.95
CA GLN A 7 -3.11 10.91 -7.30
C GLN A 7 -2.60 11.02 -5.85
N ILE A 8 -1.53 11.78 -5.61
CA ILE A 8 -1.00 12.01 -4.25
C ILE A 8 -2.07 12.61 -3.33
N ASN A 9 -2.85 13.55 -3.82
CA ASN A 9 -3.90 14.22 -3.04
C ASN A 9 -5.16 13.36 -2.86
N ALA A 10 -5.38 12.35 -3.72
CA ALA A 10 -6.49 11.42 -3.59
C ALA A 10 -6.31 10.41 -2.45
N VAL A 11 -5.07 10.18 -2.00
CA VAL A 11 -4.75 9.21 -0.97
C VAL A 11 -4.66 9.88 0.40
N ARG A 12 -5.42 9.35 1.39
CA ARG A 12 -5.21 9.64 2.82
C ARG A 12 -4.21 8.66 3.39
N ARG A 13 -3.34 9.15 4.25
CA ARG A 13 -2.30 8.37 4.93
C ARG A 13 -2.40 8.59 6.43
N GLN A 14 -2.30 7.51 7.19
CA GLN A 14 -2.34 7.56 8.66
C GLN A 14 -1.28 6.62 9.23
N VAL A 15 -0.72 7.01 10.35
CA VAL A 15 0.20 6.23 11.16
C VAL A 15 -0.41 6.05 12.53
N GLY A 16 -0.30 4.85 13.09
CA GLY A 16 -0.84 4.55 14.41
C GLY A 16 -0.15 3.35 15.04
N THR A 17 -0.77 2.85 16.10
CA THR A 17 -0.37 1.62 16.77
C THR A 17 -1.58 0.72 17.01
N ARG A 18 -1.32 -0.57 17.18
CA ARG A 18 -2.32 -1.60 17.48
C ARG A 18 -1.72 -2.60 18.45
N VAL A 19 -2.49 -2.99 19.46
CA VAL A 19 -2.07 -4.05 20.38
C VAL A 19 -2.47 -5.39 19.79
N LEU A 20 -1.47 -6.24 19.54
CA LEU A 20 -1.62 -7.62 19.12
C LEU A 20 -1.23 -8.54 20.30
N GLU A 21 -1.42 -9.85 20.15
CA GLU A 21 -1.06 -10.82 21.18
C GLU A 21 0.44 -10.75 21.57
N ALA A 22 1.31 -10.53 20.58
CA ALA A 22 2.76 -10.40 20.76
C ALA A 22 3.22 -9.01 21.25
N GLY A 23 2.31 -8.07 21.52
CA GLY A 23 2.61 -6.71 21.98
C GLY A 23 2.13 -5.62 21.04
N GLU A 24 2.63 -4.39 21.24
CA GLU A 24 2.30 -3.27 20.37
C GLU A 24 2.92 -3.41 18.99
N ALA A 25 2.12 -3.20 17.96
CA ALA A 25 2.53 -3.17 16.57
C ALA A 25 2.28 -1.77 15.98
N ARG A 26 3.08 -1.35 15.04
CA ARG A 26 2.90 -0.10 14.28
C ARG A 26 1.94 -0.33 13.12
N THR A 27 1.14 0.68 12.79
CA THR A 27 0.23 0.62 11.66
C THR A 27 0.49 1.73 10.68
N VAL A 28 0.40 1.38 9.40
CA VAL A 28 0.47 2.28 8.24
C VAL A 28 -0.79 2.07 7.44
N THR A 29 -1.63 3.10 7.32
CA THR A 29 -2.91 3.01 6.60
C THR A 29 -2.91 3.94 5.40
N VAL A 30 -3.28 3.41 4.24
CA VAL A 30 -3.61 4.19 3.04
C VAL A 30 -5.09 4.02 2.74
N SER A 31 -5.75 5.10 2.30
CA SER A 31 -7.13 4.99 1.81
C SER A 31 -7.40 5.92 0.64
N GLN A 32 -8.23 5.45 -0.29
CA GLN A 32 -8.62 6.17 -1.49
C GLN A 32 -10.03 5.79 -1.93
N SER A 33 -10.81 6.78 -2.41
CA SER A 33 -12.13 6.54 -3.01
C SER A 33 -12.01 6.38 -4.53
N TYR A 34 -12.59 5.31 -5.05
CA TYR A 34 -12.66 5.00 -6.47
C TYR A 34 -14.06 5.21 -7.02
N ALA A 35 -14.18 5.67 -8.27
CA ALA A 35 -15.45 5.81 -8.97
C ALA A 35 -15.88 4.46 -9.58
N ALA A 36 -16.08 3.47 -8.73
CA ALA A 36 -16.47 2.10 -9.07
C ALA A 36 -17.35 1.51 -7.96
N PRO A 37 -18.34 0.65 -8.30
CA PRO A 37 -19.14 -0.09 -7.32
C PRO A 37 -18.27 -0.99 -6.44
N ILE A 38 -18.75 -1.29 -5.22
CA ILE A 38 -17.98 -2.08 -4.25
C ILE A 38 -17.66 -3.49 -4.76
N GLU A 39 -18.56 -4.09 -5.53
CA GLU A 39 -18.36 -5.41 -6.13
C GLU A 39 -17.23 -5.41 -7.16
N ASP A 40 -17.09 -4.31 -7.93
CA ASP A 40 -16.02 -4.19 -8.92
C ASP A 40 -14.64 -3.97 -8.25
N VAL A 41 -14.58 -3.13 -7.21
CA VAL A 41 -13.36 -2.94 -6.42
C VAL A 41 -12.99 -4.23 -5.68
N TRP A 42 -13.98 -4.93 -5.13
CA TRP A 42 -13.80 -6.22 -4.48
C TRP A 42 -13.19 -7.25 -5.45
N ASP A 43 -13.80 -7.41 -6.61
CA ASP A 43 -13.30 -8.35 -7.63
C ASP A 43 -11.90 -7.97 -8.10
N ALA A 44 -11.61 -6.67 -8.27
CA ALA A 44 -10.25 -6.23 -8.60
C ALA A 44 -9.21 -6.63 -7.54
N CYS A 45 -9.59 -6.63 -6.25
CA CYS A 45 -8.67 -6.93 -5.14
C CYS A 45 -8.58 -8.42 -4.78
N THR A 46 -9.50 -9.27 -5.24
CA THR A 46 -9.59 -10.67 -4.79
C THR A 46 -9.57 -11.70 -5.91
N ASN A 47 -9.87 -11.30 -7.14
CA ASN A 47 -9.87 -12.19 -8.29
C ASN A 47 -8.43 -12.42 -8.81
N PRO A 48 -7.91 -13.67 -8.81
CA PRO A 48 -6.54 -13.98 -9.23
C PRO A 48 -6.25 -13.61 -10.70
N GLU A 49 -7.29 -13.47 -11.55
CA GLU A 49 -7.12 -13.03 -12.94
C GLU A 49 -7.09 -11.49 -13.06
N ARG A 50 -7.59 -10.75 -12.04
CA ARG A 50 -7.61 -9.28 -12.05
C ARG A 50 -6.44 -8.67 -11.28
N ILE A 51 -6.02 -9.25 -10.16
CA ILE A 51 -4.90 -8.75 -9.37
C ILE A 51 -3.66 -8.47 -10.24
N PRO A 52 -3.23 -9.38 -11.15
CA PRO A 52 -2.06 -9.14 -11.99
C PRO A 52 -2.20 -7.98 -12.99
N ARG A 53 -3.42 -7.48 -13.20
CA ARG A 53 -3.66 -6.37 -14.13
C ARG A 53 -3.30 -5.00 -13.55
N TRP A 54 -3.12 -4.90 -12.25
CA TRP A 54 -2.82 -3.63 -11.61
C TRP A 54 -1.77 -3.74 -10.51
N PHE A 55 -1.47 -4.94 -10.05
CA PHE A 55 -0.50 -5.23 -9.00
C PHE A 55 0.51 -6.27 -9.49
N LEU A 56 0.88 -7.21 -8.69
CA LEU A 56 1.82 -8.27 -9.01
C LEU A 56 1.10 -9.57 -9.39
N PRO A 57 1.69 -10.44 -10.23
CA PRO A 57 1.19 -11.78 -10.42
C PRO A 57 1.05 -12.49 -9.09
N ILE A 58 -0.07 -13.19 -8.94
CA ILE A 58 -0.42 -13.91 -7.72
C ILE A 58 -0.68 -15.39 -8.02
N SER A 59 -0.25 -16.25 -7.14
CA SER A 59 -0.50 -17.69 -7.19
C SER A 59 -0.94 -18.21 -5.83
N GLY A 60 -1.40 -19.44 -5.78
CA GLY A 60 -1.80 -20.11 -4.55
C GLY A 60 -3.30 -20.31 -4.43
N ASP A 61 -3.79 -20.45 -3.20
CA ASP A 61 -5.19 -20.75 -2.87
C ASP A 61 -5.81 -19.54 -2.16
N LEU A 62 -6.56 -18.73 -2.88
CA LEU A 62 -7.12 -17.46 -2.42
C LEU A 62 -8.43 -17.66 -1.63
N ARG A 63 -8.41 -18.53 -0.63
CA ARG A 63 -9.51 -18.75 0.33
C ARG A 63 -9.02 -18.65 1.77
N VAL A 64 -9.91 -18.51 2.72
CA VAL A 64 -9.56 -18.50 4.15
C VAL A 64 -8.80 -19.78 4.52
N GLY A 65 -7.65 -19.62 5.16
CA GLY A 65 -6.68 -20.67 5.49
C GLY A 65 -5.76 -21.09 4.34
N GLY A 66 -6.01 -20.61 3.11
CA GLY A 66 -5.14 -20.85 1.95
C GLY A 66 -3.94 -19.91 1.93
N ARG A 67 -2.86 -20.36 1.28
CA ARG A 67 -1.64 -19.56 1.09
C ARG A 67 -1.61 -18.92 -0.29
N TYR A 68 -1.13 -17.70 -0.35
CA TYR A 68 -0.86 -16.97 -1.58
C TYR A 68 0.62 -16.59 -1.70
N GLN A 69 1.05 -16.30 -2.93
CA GLN A 69 2.37 -15.75 -3.22
C GLN A 69 2.26 -14.69 -4.32
N LEU A 70 2.74 -13.49 -4.04
CA LEU A 70 2.97 -12.45 -5.04
C LEU A 70 4.37 -12.63 -5.64
N GLU A 71 4.48 -12.64 -6.95
CA GLU A 71 5.74 -12.88 -7.65
C GLU A 71 6.80 -11.82 -7.29
N GLY A 72 7.96 -12.27 -6.81
CA GLY A 72 9.06 -11.41 -6.41
C GLY A 72 8.78 -10.53 -5.18
N ASN A 73 7.71 -10.82 -4.44
CA ASN A 73 7.28 -10.05 -3.28
C ASN A 73 6.77 -10.99 -2.17
N ALA A 74 5.97 -10.46 -1.25
CA ALA A 74 5.44 -11.20 -0.12
C ALA A 74 4.47 -12.33 -0.52
N GLY A 75 4.42 -13.33 0.33
CA GLY A 75 3.36 -14.33 0.40
C GLY A 75 2.64 -14.26 1.73
N GLY A 76 1.80 -15.24 2.01
CA GLY A 76 1.12 -15.32 3.29
C GLY A 76 -0.10 -16.23 3.30
N THR A 77 -0.86 -16.14 4.39
CA THR A 77 -2.09 -16.90 4.60
C THR A 77 -3.28 -15.94 4.67
N ILE A 78 -4.37 -16.26 4.00
CA ILE A 78 -5.63 -15.51 4.11
C ILE A 78 -6.31 -15.90 5.41
N GLU A 79 -6.44 -14.96 6.35
CA GLU A 79 -6.98 -15.22 7.69
C GLU A 79 -8.49 -14.98 7.77
N ARG A 80 -8.98 -13.98 7.02
CA ARG A 80 -10.39 -13.61 6.99
C ARG A 80 -10.79 -13.14 5.59
N CYS A 81 -12.04 -13.39 5.21
CA CYS A 81 -12.63 -12.92 3.96
C CYS A 81 -14.12 -12.69 4.15
N ASP A 82 -14.55 -11.43 4.04
CA ASP A 82 -15.92 -10.96 4.24
C ASP A 82 -16.42 -10.22 2.97
N PRO A 83 -16.82 -10.93 1.90
CA PRO A 83 -17.24 -10.31 0.65
C PRO A 83 -18.51 -9.44 0.81
N PRO A 84 -18.59 -8.28 0.15
CA PRO A 84 -17.52 -7.57 -0.56
C PRO A 84 -16.80 -6.54 0.34
N SER A 85 -16.87 -6.69 1.67
CA SER A 85 -16.50 -5.63 2.64
C SER A 85 -15.04 -5.63 3.05
N GLY A 86 -14.32 -6.75 2.91
CA GLY A 86 -12.90 -6.77 3.24
C GLY A 86 -12.31 -8.16 3.47
N PHE A 87 -11.00 -8.17 3.65
CA PHE A 87 -10.23 -9.38 3.99
C PHE A 87 -9.02 -9.02 4.86
N ALA A 88 -8.45 -10.03 5.51
CA ALA A 88 -7.20 -9.94 6.23
C ALA A 88 -6.28 -11.11 5.85
N ALA A 89 -4.98 -10.83 5.80
CA ALA A 89 -3.97 -11.83 5.49
C ALA A 89 -2.65 -11.53 6.21
N THR A 90 -1.84 -12.54 6.46
CA THR A 90 -0.43 -12.33 6.78
C THR A 90 0.31 -11.81 5.55
N TRP A 91 1.36 -11.04 5.79
CA TRP A 91 2.26 -10.49 4.77
C TRP A 91 3.68 -10.89 5.15
N GLU A 92 4.17 -11.95 4.52
CA GLU A 92 5.42 -12.61 4.83
C GLU A 92 6.46 -12.28 3.76
N PHE A 93 7.54 -11.59 4.14
CA PHE A 93 8.63 -11.24 3.23
C PHE A 93 9.98 -11.53 3.89
N GLY A 94 10.76 -12.44 3.33
CA GLY A 94 11.94 -13.00 3.99
C GLY A 94 11.56 -13.66 5.32
N ASP A 95 12.25 -13.28 6.38
CA ASP A 95 11.98 -13.78 7.74
C ASP A 95 10.99 -12.90 8.52
N GLN A 96 10.45 -11.86 7.88
CA GLN A 96 9.52 -10.92 8.52
C GLN A 96 8.07 -11.31 8.26
N VAL A 97 7.26 -11.29 9.32
CA VAL A 97 5.82 -11.49 9.26
C VAL A 97 5.12 -10.22 9.72
N SER A 98 4.21 -9.74 8.91
CA SER A 98 3.31 -8.63 9.18
C SER A 98 1.90 -8.99 8.72
N TRP A 99 0.96 -8.08 8.83
CA TRP A 99 -0.43 -8.31 8.44
C TRP A 99 -0.95 -7.18 7.57
N ILE A 100 -1.88 -7.52 6.70
CA ILE A 100 -2.66 -6.55 5.95
C ILE A 100 -4.14 -6.77 6.22
N GLU A 101 -4.87 -5.67 6.40
CA GLU A 101 -6.32 -5.65 6.40
C GLU A 101 -6.81 -4.69 5.31
N VAL A 102 -7.66 -5.20 4.41
CA VAL A 102 -8.35 -4.39 3.41
C VAL A 102 -9.81 -4.27 3.79
N ARG A 103 -10.33 -3.04 3.76
CA ARG A 103 -11.75 -2.73 3.99
C ARG A 103 -12.29 -1.91 2.85
N LEU A 104 -13.47 -2.28 2.38
CA LEU A 104 -14.21 -1.57 1.36
C LEU A 104 -15.51 -1.03 1.96
N THR A 105 -15.80 0.22 1.66
CA THR A 105 -17.05 0.87 2.08
C THR A 105 -17.70 1.53 0.88
N ALA A 106 -18.94 1.16 0.59
CA ALA A 106 -19.71 1.80 -0.46
C ALA A 106 -20.00 3.26 -0.10
N GLU A 107 -19.79 4.16 -1.05
CA GLU A 107 -20.08 5.59 -0.95
C GLU A 107 -21.19 6.00 -1.94
N PRO A 108 -21.87 7.14 -1.71
CA PRO A 108 -22.87 7.65 -2.66
C PRO A 108 -22.29 7.83 -4.07
N GLY A 109 -23.12 7.62 -5.11
CA GLY A 109 -22.75 7.81 -6.51
C GLY A 109 -21.92 6.66 -7.10
N ALA A 110 -22.17 5.43 -6.67
CA ALA A 110 -21.47 4.22 -7.12
C ALA A 110 -19.93 4.37 -6.95
N ARG A 111 -19.52 4.86 -5.82
CA ARG A 111 -18.12 4.97 -5.41
C ARG A 111 -17.81 4.00 -4.29
N THR A 112 -16.54 3.71 -4.11
CA THR A 112 -16.08 2.83 -3.03
C THR A 112 -14.82 3.41 -2.40
N LEU A 113 -14.84 3.58 -1.07
CA LEU A 113 -13.64 3.84 -0.28
C LEU A 113 -12.93 2.50 -0.02
N LEU A 114 -11.70 2.40 -0.45
CA LEU A 114 -10.77 1.34 -0.04
C LEU A 114 -9.86 1.89 1.05
N ALA A 115 -9.71 1.13 2.14
CA ALA A 115 -8.69 1.35 3.16
C ALA A 115 -7.85 0.07 3.31
N LEU A 116 -6.54 0.22 3.23
CA LEU A 116 -5.57 -0.84 3.49
C LEU A 116 -4.74 -0.43 4.70
N GLU A 117 -4.75 -1.26 5.72
CA GLU A 117 -3.90 -1.13 6.92
C GLU A 117 -2.81 -2.22 6.88
N HIS A 118 -1.56 -1.81 6.96
CA HIS A 118 -0.42 -2.70 7.14
C HIS A 118 0.02 -2.61 8.60
N ILE A 119 0.12 -3.77 9.26
CA ILE A 119 0.36 -3.90 10.70
C ILE A 119 1.65 -4.70 10.86
N ALA A 120 2.64 -4.16 11.57
CA ALA A 120 3.92 -4.82 11.74
C ALA A 120 4.54 -4.56 13.12
N HIS A 121 5.18 -5.59 13.68
CA HIS A 121 6.13 -5.38 14.76
C HIS A 121 7.44 -4.88 14.14
N VAL A 122 7.73 -3.61 14.36
CA VAL A 122 8.95 -2.94 13.88
C VAL A 122 9.69 -2.39 15.09
N ASP A 123 10.97 -2.68 15.23
CA ASP A 123 11.77 -2.11 16.29
C ASP A 123 11.93 -0.60 16.13
N ASP A 124 12.21 0.08 17.24
CA ASP A 124 12.26 1.54 17.29
C ASP A 124 13.42 2.11 16.43
N GLU A 125 14.52 1.38 16.28
CA GLU A 125 15.68 1.80 15.51
C GLU A 125 15.34 1.77 14.00
N GLN A 126 14.80 0.68 13.51
CA GLN A 126 14.36 0.55 12.11
C GLN A 126 13.26 1.56 11.77
N TRP A 127 12.31 1.76 12.71
CA TRP A 127 11.27 2.77 12.53
C TRP A 127 11.83 4.19 12.50
N ALA A 128 12.78 4.52 13.36
CA ALA A 128 13.44 5.82 13.36
C ALA A 128 14.30 6.06 12.11
N GLU A 129 14.83 4.97 11.50
CA GLU A 129 15.63 5.05 10.30
C GLU A 129 14.79 5.36 9.06
N TYR A 130 13.71 4.62 8.80
CA TYR A 130 12.96 4.73 7.54
C TYR A 130 11.52 5.24 7.71
N GLY A 131 10.96 5.18 8.92
CA GLY A 131 9.60 5.64 9.21
C GLY A 131 8.50 4.89 8.43
N PRO A 132 7.29 5.47 8.41
CA PRO A 132 6.15 4.83 7.74
C PRO A 132 6.29 4.77 6.22
N GLY A 133 7.12 5.62 5.62
CA GLY A 133 7.35 5.65 4.17
C GLY A 133 7.98 4.37 3.64
N ALA A 134 8.70 3.61 4.48
CA ALA A 134 9.34 2.35 4.09
C ALA A 134 8.40 1.38 3.36
N VAL A 135 7.21 1.20 3.89
CA VAL A 135 6.16 0.37 3.27
C VAL A 135 5.07 1.21 2.61
N GLY A 136 4.83 2.43 3.12
CA GLY A 136 3.75 3.31 2.69
C GLY A 136 3.86 3.73 1.24
N ILE A 137 5.05 4.06 0.74
CA ILE A 137 5.29 4.41 -0.68
C ILE A 137 4.96 3.22 -1.59
N GLY A 138 5.29 2.00 -1.17
CA GLY A 138 4.92 0.79 -1.91
C GLY A 138 3.40 0.65 -2.06
N TRP A 139 2.65 0.89 -0.98
CA TRP A 139 1.19 0.90 -1.03
C TRP A 139 0.62 2.04 -1.89
N ASP A 140 1.22 3.23 -1.83
CA ASP A 140 0.86 4.33 -2.71
C ASP A 140 0.99 3.96 -4.20
N MET A 141 2.08 3.28 -4.58
CA MET A 141 2.29 2.78 -5.95
C MET A 141 1.23 1.72 -6.33
N GLY A 142 0.87 0.83 -5.40
CA GLY A 142 -0.21 -0.14 -5.60
C GLY A 142 -1.55 0.56 -5.89
N LEU A 143 -1.89 1.61 -5.13
CA LEU A 143 -3.12 2.38 -5.34
C LEU A 143 -3.14 3.13 -6.69
N VAL A 144 -1.98 3.57 -7.21
CA VAL A 144 -1.86 4.09 -8.60
C VAL A 144 -2.28 3.03 -9.61
N GLY A 145 -1.74 1.81 -9.50
CA GLY A 145 -2.09 0.71 -10.38
C GLY A 145 -3.59 0.41 -10.37
N LEU A 146 -4.18 0.33 -9.18
CA LEU A 146 -5.61 0.11 -9.02
C LEU A 146 -6.45 1.24 -9.61
N ALA A 147 -6.04 2.51 -9.42
CA ALA A 147 -6.73 3.68 -9.98
C ALA A 147 -6.74 3.64 -11.52
N VAL A 148 -5.61 3.31 -12.14
CA VAL A 148 -5.51 3.16 -13.60
C VAL A 148 -6.39 2.02 -14.08
N HIS A 149 -6.34 0.86 -13.41
CA HIS A 149 -7.14 -0.30 -13.80
C HIS A 149 -8.65 -0.03 -13.71
N LEU A 150 -9.14 0.48 -12.59
CA LEU A 150 -10.57 0.75 -12.39
C LEU A 150 -11.10 1.87 -13.30
N SER A 151 -10.30 2.89 -13.59
CA SER A 151 -10.75 4.02 -14.42
C SER A 151 -10.72 3.74 -15.93
N SER A 152 -9.84 2.85 -16.39
CA SER A 152 -9.61 2.64 -17.83
C SER A 152 -9.76 1.20 -18.31
N GLY A 153 -9.89 0.22 -17.38
CA GLY A 153 -9.88 -1.22 -17.70
C GLY A 153 -8.51 -1.73 -18.19
N ARG A 154 -7.49 -0.88 -18.27
CA ARG A 154 -6.16 -1.25 -18.75
C ARG A 154 -5.47 -2.24 -17.81
N THR A 155 -4.63 -3.07 -18.38
CA THR A 155 -3.62 -3.80 -17.62
C THR A 155 -2.38 -2.92 -17.50
N VAL A 156 -1.86 -2.78 -16.29
CA VAL A 156 -0.58 -2.11 -16.02
C VAL A 156 0.51 -3.17 -16.18
N ASP A 157 1.28 -3.08 -17.27
CA ASP A 157 2.40 -3.98 -17.52
C ASP A 157 3.55 -3.70 -16.54
N GLN A 158 4.20 -4.74 -16.01
CA GLN A 158 5.30 -4.58 -15.04
C GLN A 158 6.49 -3.80 -15.63
N ARG A 159 6.77 -3.93 -16.93
CA ARG A 159 7.85 -3.18 -17.59
C ARG A 159 7.47 -1.72 -17.74
N GLU A 160 6.20 -1.43 -18.07
CA GLU A 160 5.66 -0.07 -18.11
C GLU A 160 5.74 0.56 -16.71
N SER A 161 5.36 -0.18 -15.67
CA SER A 161 5.46 0.25 -14.27
C SER A 161 6.92 0.55 -13.87
N ALA A 162 7.85 -0.36 -14.16
CA ALA A 162 9.27 -0.16 -13.85
C ALA A 162 9.85 1.05 -14.62
N THR A 163 9.47 1.23 -15.89
CA THR A 163 9.88 2.38 -16.70
C THR A 163 9.35 3.69 -16.12
N TRP A 164 8.07 3.70 -15.73
CA TRP A 164 7.47 4.88 -15.09
C TRP A 164 8.13 5.19 -13.75
N THR A 165 8.37 4.19 -12.90
CA THR A 165 9.05 4.34 -11.60
C THR A 165 10.43 4.99 -11.77
N ALA A 166 11.17 4.63 -12.81
CA ALA A 166 12.48 5.21 -13.12
C ALA A 166 12.41 6.59 -13.81
N SER A 167 11.24 7.04 -14.22
CA SER A 167 11.05 8.34 -14.89
C SER A 167 11.11 9.53 -13.94
N ALA A 168 11.10 10.75 -14.49
CA ALA A 168 11.00 11.97 -13.70
C ALA A 168 9.68 12.01 -12.89
N ASP A 169 8.55 11.63 -13.52
CA ASP A 169 7.23 11.61 -12.89
C ASP A 169 7.18 10.57 -11.75
N GLY A 170 7.81 9.39 -11.93
CA GLY A 170 7.89 8.36 -10.89
C GLY A 170 8.71 8.85 -9.69
N ARG A 171 9.85 9.49 -9.93
CA ARG A 171 10.65 10.09 -8.85
C ARG A 171 9.92 11.22 -8.13
N GLU A 172 9.21 12.10 -8.88
CA GLU A 172 8.37 13.15 -8.29
C GLU A 172 7.27 12.51 -7.42
N PHE A 173 6.62 11.45 -7.91
CA PHE A 173 5.60 10.73 -7.14
C PHE A 173 6.15 10.18 -5.81
N MET A 174 7.30 9.50 -5.84
CA MET A 174 7.91 8.94 -4.62
C MET A 174 8.32 10.02 -3.63
N SER A 175 8.85 11.14 -4.11
CA SER A 175 9.20 12.29 -3.27
C SER A 175 7.96 12.90 -2.61
N LEU A 176 6.89 13.15 -3.38
CA LEU A 176 5.65 13.68 -2.84
C LEU A 176 4.93 12.70 -1.91
N ALA A 177 4.96 11.40 -2.21
CA ALA A 177 4.44 10.37 -1.30
C ALA A 177 5.20 10.37 0.02
N SER A 178 6.54 10.42 -0.02
CA SER A 178 7.38 10.50 1.17
C SER A 178 7.07 11.74 2.02
N ASP A 179 6.85 12.91 1.40
CA ASP A 179 6.43 14.12 2.10
C ASP A 179 5.07 13.95 2.81
N ARG A 180 4.11 13.24 2.18
CA ARG A 180 2.84 12.94 2.84
C ARG A 180 2.99 11.93 3.99
N TRP A 181 3.93 11.00 3.90
CA TRP A 181 4.25 10.11 5.01
C TRP A 181 5.00 10.83 6.13
N TYR A 182 5.83 11.82 5.82
CA TYR A 182 6.37 12.74 6.82
C TYR A 182 5.25 13.45 7.58
N ASP A 183 4.28 14.05 6.88
CA ASP A 183 3.15 14.74 7.51
C ASP A 183 2.35 13.79 8.42
N ALA A 184 2.07 12.56 7.97
CA ALA A 184 1.35 11.53 8.73
C ALA A 184 2.15 11.09 9.98
N SER A 185 3.47 10.96 9.87
CA SER A 185 4.36 10.60 10.98
C SER A 185 4.39 11.69 12.06
N VAL A 186 4.48 12.95 11.65
CA VAL A 186 4.41 14.10 12.58
C VAL A 186 3.04 14.18 13.26
N ALA A 187 1.96 13.99 12.52
CA ALA A 187 0.60 13.96 13.06
C ALA A 187 0.39 12.83 14.08
N ALA A 188 1.13 11.73 13.96
CA ALA A 188 1.15 10.61 14.92
C ALA A 188 2.09 10.81 16.11
N GLY A 189 2.76 11.97 16.21
CA GLY A 189 3.59 12.35 17.37
C GLY A 189 5.10 12.16 17.17
N THR A 190 5.58 11.75 15.98
CA THR A 190 7.02 11.72 15.70
C THR A 190 7.58 13.14 15.65
N ALA A 191 8.72 13.37 16.29
CA ALA A 191 9.39 14.67 16.25
C ALA A 191 9.73 15.08 14.80
N PRO A 192 9.41 16.32 14.36
CA PRO A 192 9.56 16.74 12.96
C PRO A 192 10.95 16.48 12.35
N ALA A 193 12.02 16.72 13.13
CA ALA A 193 13.38 16.49 12.64
C ALA A 193 13.66 15.01 12.35
N GLY A 194 13.20 14.10 13.24
CA GLY A 194 13.32 12.65 13.05
C GLY A 194 12.48 12.16 11.86
N ALA A 195 11.22 12.62 11.78
CA ALA A 195 10.33 12.28 10.69
C ALA A 195 10.88 12.74 9.31
N ARG A 196 11.50 13.93 9.24
CA ARG A 196 12.14 14.45 8.02
C ARG A 196 13.35 13.58 7.62
N ALA A 197 14.23 13.30 8.58
CA ALA A 197 15.40 12.47 8.32
C ALA A 197 15.03 11.06 7.81
N ALA A 198 13.97 10.47 8.36
CA ALA A 198 13.44 9.18 7.90
C ALA A 198 12.85 9.29 6.47
N ALA A 199 12.06 10.32 6.20
CA ALA A 199 11.47 10.56 4.88
C ALA A 199 12.55 10.78 3.80
N ASP A 200 13.61 11.53 4.11
CA ASP A 200 14.72 11.78 3.17
C ASP A 200 15.47 10.48 2.84
N ARG A 201 15.77 9.64 3.84
CA ARG A 201 16.39 8.31 3.62
C ARG A 201 15.51 7.40 2.79
N THR A 202 14.23 7.37 3.08
CA THR A 202 13.26 6.55 2.34
C THR A 202 13.14 7.03 0.89
N THR A 203 13.06 8.35 0.67
CA THR A 203 13.10 8.92 -0.70
C THR A 203 14.35 8.49 -1.44
N ALA A 204 15.52 8.61 -0.81
CA ALA A 204 16.80 8.23 -1.42
C ALA A 204 16.81 6.73 -1.79
N ALA A 205 16.30 5.86 -0.92
CA ALA A 205 16.21 4.42 -1.17
C ALA A 205 15.29 4.11 -2.38
N TYR A 206 14.10 4.72 -2.44
CA TYR A 206 13.15 4.49 -3.54
C TYR A 206 13.59 5.10 -4.87
N THR A 207 14.33 6.21 -4.86
CA THR A 207 14.77 6.89 -6.07
C THR A 207 16.16 6.48 -6.55
N GLY A 208 16.86 5.63 -5.79
CA GLY A 208 18.21 5.18 -6.10
C GLY A 208 19.27 6.28 -5.96
N THR A 209 18.99 7.33 -5.19
CA THR A 209 19.90 8.48 -4.95
C THR A 209 20.68 8.36 -3.64
N GLY A 210 20.43 7.31 -2.85
CA GLY A 210 21.19 6.96 -1.66
C GLY A 210 22.51 6.30 -2.05
N SER A 211 23.62 6.96 -1.79
CA SER A 211 25.00 6.43 -1.92
C SER A 211 25.45 5.82 -0.60
#